data_5da77522c92fdea83936b8ea9cb1e822
#
_entry.id   5da77522c92fdea83936b8ea9cb1e822
#
_cell.length_a   1.000
_cell.length_b   1.000
_cell.length_c   1.000
_cell.angle_alpha   90.00
_cell.angle_beta   90.00
_cell.angle_gamma   90.00
#
_symmetry.space_group_name_H-M   'P 1'
#
loop_
_entity.id
_entity.type
_entity.pdbx_description
1 polymer ?
#
loop_
_entity_poly.entity_id
_entity_poly.type
_entity_poly.pdbx_seq_one_letter_code
_entity_poly.pdbx_strand_id
1 'polypeptide(L)'
;TEKHNMIRILKEEIDEISSKLSDHATEEISSLEKNIQDLKSQYDKTNQDIGSINNNIDRINEQIDELDKEQKKLKMREEKSNLVRKRMETCSELIHTMENIFNIRESIVKEQLQQRISRVYAQFLRKNYNIHLTENYTLNVMNEKGNPVAMSQGERQITSLSFIGAIVDIARETYNKDNKSAFDEGGIYPLVMDSPFGALDSDHRERVAKGIYKLADQVVVIVSTSQWKGEVESQMKGLVGKEYKLNYNDPRYNKDKPYEYTSVEEV
;
A
#
# COMPACT_ATOMS: atom_id res chain seq x y z
N THR A 1 69.35 -46.51 110.76
CA THR A 1 70.08 -45.83 109.62
C THR A 1 69.61 -46.31 108.23
N GLU A 2 69.24 -47.55 107.99
CA GLU A 2 68.78 -48.06 106.73
C GLU A 2 67.40 -47.53 106.28
N LYS A 3 66.49 -47.41 107.25
CA LYS A 3 65.16 -46.84 106.98
C LYS A 3 65.17 -45.38 106.63
N HIS A 4 66.18 -44.63 107.13
CA HIS A 4 66.29 -43.17 106.76
C HIS A 4 66.79 -42.96 105.37
N ASN A 5 67.68 -43.87 104.86
CA ASN A 5 68.15 -43.79 103.44
C ASN A 5 67.06 -44.20 102.48
N MET A 6 66.25 -45.25 102.88
CA MET A 6 65.14 -45.70 102.06
C MET A 6 64.06 -44.57 101.89
N ILE A 7 63.77 -43.87 102.99
CA ILE A 7 62.83 -42.71 102.92
C ILE A 7 63.35 -41.55 102.01
N ARG A 8 64.67 -41.33 102.09
CA ARG A 8 65.28 -40.28 101.26
C ARG A 8 65.23 -40.64 99.74
N ILE A 9 65.58 -41.91 99.42
CA ILE A 9 65.47 -42.39 98.00
C ILE A 9 64.04 -42.39 97.50
N LEU A 10 63.06 -42.83 98.28
CA LEU A 10 61.67 -42.74 97.94
C LEU A 10 61.14 -41.32 97.78
N LYS A 11 61.64 -40.33 98.59
CA LYS A 11 61.33 -38.91 98.41
C LYS A 11 61.90 -38.36 97.06
N GLU A 12 63.20 -38.73 96.82
CA GLU A 12 63.84 -38.29 95.56
C GLU A 12 63.14 -38.87 94.35
N GLU A 13 62.71 -40.17 94.38
CA GLU A 13 61.86 -40.79 93.32
C GLU A 13 60.51 -40.13 93.16
N ILE A 14 59.83 -39.82 94.31
CA ILE A 14 58.54 -39.14 94.27
C ILE A 14 58.70 -37.69 93.66
N ASP A 15 59.75 -36.97 94.03
CA ASP A 15 60.03 -35.64 93.48
C ASP A 15 60.38 -35.71 91.99
N GLU A 16 61.15 -36.73 91.57
CA GLU A 16 61.48 -36.95 90.18
C GLU A 16 60.25 -37.31 89.35
N ILE A 17 59.41 -38.23 89.84
CA ILE A 17 58.15 -38.62 89.16
C ILE A 17 57.17 -37.43 89.10
N SER A 18 57.08 -36.66 90.21
CA SER A 18 56.20 -35.50 90.28
C SER A 18 56.67 -34.39 89.31
N SER A 19 58.00 -34.20 89.14
CA SER A 19 58.57 -33.26 88.21
C SER A 19 58.26 -33.73 86.74
N LYS A 20 58.52 -35.00 86.44
CA LYS A 20 58.25 -35.58 85.12
C LYS A 20 56.73 -35.55 84.74
N LEU A 21 55.87 -35.77 85.79
CA LEU A 21 54.39 -35.69 85.52
C LEU A 21 53.98 -34.26 85.28
N SER A 22 54.57 -33.28 86.02
CA SER A 22 54.32 -31.86 85.84
C SER A 22 54.78 -31.39 84.45
N ASP A 23 55.98 -31.81 84.05
CA ASP A 23 56.55 -31.41 82.73
C ASP A 23 55.73 -32.02 81.60
N HIS A 24 55.37 -33.34 81.64
CA HIS A 24 54.53 -33.97 80.64
C HIS A 24 53.11 -33.35 80.57
N ALA A 25 52.50 -33.08 81.72
CA ALA A 25 51.20 -32.43 81.76
C ALA A 25 51.26 -31.01 81.22
N THR A 26 52.36 -30.29 81.45
CA THR A 26 52.59 -28.94 80.85
C THR A 26 52.80 -28.97 79.35
N GLU A 27 53.56 -29.95 78.87
CA GLU A 27 53.77 -30.12 77.40
C GLU A 27 52.47 -30.53 76.65
N GLU A 28 51.67 -31.46 77.22
CA GLU A 28 50.37 -31.82 76.66
C GLU A 28 49.39 -30.64 76.66
N ILE A 29 49.33 -29.91 77.78
CA ILE A 29 48.48 -28.69 77.83
C ILE A 29 48.95 -27.68 76.83
N SER A 30 50.22 -27.38 76.70
CA SER A 30 50.78 -26.43 75.71
C SER A 30 50.45 -26.89 74.23
N SER A 31 50.58 -28.21 73.96
CA SER A 31 50.20 -28.71 72.56
C SER A 31 48.72 -28.59 72.30
N LEU A 32 47.86 -28.86 73.28
CA LEU A 32 46.39 -28.67 73.19
C LEU A 32 46.02 -27.22 73.00
N GLU A 33 46.64 -26.30 73.75
CA GLU A 33 46.42 -24.85 73.55
C GLU A 33 46.80 -24.39 72.18
N LYS A 34 47.91 -24.85 71.60
CA LYS A 34 48.34 -24.54 70.25
C LYS A 34 47.30 -25.10 69.20
N ASN A 35 46.88 -26.35 69.42
CA ASN A 35 45.86 -26.94 68.52
C ASN A 35 44.53 -26.16 68.60
N ILE A 36 44.11 -25.73 69.80
CA ILE A 36 42.90 -24.89 69.97
C ILE A 36 43.07 -23.54 69.24
N GLN A 37 44.26 -22.95 69.31
CA GLN A 37 44.53 -21.67 68.64
C GLN A 37 44.53 -21.80 67.12
N ASP A 38 45.13 -22.90 66.59
CA ASP A 38 45.12 -23.20 65.18
C ASP A 38 43.73 -23.48 64.67
N LEU A 39 42.91 -24.29 65.40
CA LEU A 39 41.50 -24.57 65.09
C LEU A 39 40.65 -23.29 65.12
N LYS A 40 40.86 -22.41 66.08
CA LYS A 40 40.23 -21.11 66.16
C LYS A 40 40.52 -20.26 64.92
N SER A 41 41.79 -20.18 64.55
CA SER A 41 42.25 -19.44 63.36
C SER A 41 41.63 -20.00 62.07
N GLN A 42 41.55 -21.32 61.95
CA GLN A 42 40.85 -21.98 60.78
C GLN A 42 39.37 -21.71 60.80
N TYR A 43 38.73 -21.76 61.94
CA TYR A 43 37.30 -21.45 62.09
C TYR A 43 36.99 -19.98 61.71
N ASP A 44 37.79 -19.03 62.18
CA ASP A 44 37.60 -17.60 61.85
C ASP A 44 37.82 -17.36 60.36
N LYS A 45 38.85 -18.00 59.76
CA LYS A 45 39.06 -17.91 58.30
C LYS A 45 37.92 -18.50 57.52
N THR A 46 37.42 -19.69 57.92
CA THR A 46 36.29 -20.33 57.24
C THR A 46 35.01 -19.50 57.33
N ASN A 47 34.77 -18.84 58.46
CA ASN A 47 33.65 -17.92 58.64
C ASN A 47 33.77 -16.69 57.71
N GLN A 48 34.98 -16.12 57.55
CA GLN A 48 35.22 -15.04 56.59
C GLN A 48 34.97 -15.47 55.17
N ASP A 49 35.44 -16.68 54.77
CA ASP A 49 35.21 -17.23 53.44
C ASP A 49 33.71 -17.46 53.19
N ILE A 50 32.98 -18.01 54.17
CA ILE A 50 31.50 -18.14 54.12
C ILE A 50 30.83 -16.78 53.93
N GLY A 51 31.24 -15.77 54.68
CA GLY A 51 30.70 -14.40 54.52
C GLY A 51 30.96 -13.83 53.13
N SER A 52 32.17 -14.05 52.58
CA SER A 52 32.53 -13.62 51.25
C SER A 52 31.71 -14.33 50.15
N ILE A 53 31.54 -15.65 50.32
CA ILE A 53 30.74 -16.46 49.39
C ILE A 53 29.28 -16.02 49.40
N ASN A 54 28.69 -15.79 50.57
CA ASN A 54 27.31 -15.32 50.69
C ASN A 54 27.13 -13.95 49.99
N ASN A 55 28.02 -13.01 50.19
CA ASN A 55 27.99 -11.71 49.49
C ASN A 55 28.09 -11.89 47.97
N ASN A 56 28.88 -12.85 47.49
CA ASN A 56 28.96 -13.15 46.06
C ASN A 56 27.66 -13.77 45.53
N ILE A 57 27.05 -14.65 46.32
CA ILE A 57 25.74 -15.25 45.98
C ILE A 57 24.68 -14.16 45.86
N ASP A 58 24.61 -13.24 46.80
CA ASP A 58 23.63 -12.13 46.75
C ASP A 58 23.84 -11.26 45.53
N ARG A 59 25.08 -10.90 45.22
CA ARG A 59 25.41 -10.12 44.00
C ARG A 59 25.04 -10.84 42.73
N ILE A 60 25.30 -12.15 42.66
CA ILE A 60 24.94 -12.96 41.47
C ILE A 60 23.42 -13.05 41.35
N ASN A 61 22.68 -13.21 42.42
CA ASN A 61 21.23 -13.24 42.42
C ASN A 61 20.65 -11.89 41.92
N GLU A 62 21.18 -10.75 42.37
CA GLU A 62 20.81 -9.44 41.83
C GLU A 62 21.06 -9.33 40.33
N GLN A 63 22.20 -9.83 39.82
CA GLN A 63 22.50 -9.84 38.41
C GLN A 63 21.54 -10.74 37.59
N ILE A 64 21.16 -11.90 38.15
CA ILE A 64 20.17 -12.79 37.54
C ILE A 64 18.82 -12.09 37.44
N ASP A 65 18.38 -11.39 38.47
CA ASP A 65 17.11 -10.65 38.48
C ASP A 65 17.10 -9.50 37.43
N GLU A 66 18.22 -8.81 37.29
CA GLU A 66 18.38 -7.76 36.27
C GLU A 66 18.33 -8.36 34.84
N LEU A 67 19.07 -9.43 34.60
CA LEU A 67 19.09 -10.13 33.32
C LEU A 67 17.71 -10.70 32.95
N ASP A 68 17.00 -11.25 33.91
CA ASP A 68 15.62 -11.75 33.69
C ASP A 68 14.65 -10.61 33.28
N LYS A 69 14.79 -9.46 33.91
CA LYS A 69 14.00 -8.27 33.53
C LYS A 69 14.33 -7.80 32.12
N GLU A 70 15.60 -7.80 31.76
CA GLU A 70 16.06 -7.41 30.42
C GLU A 70 15.60 -8.43 29.38
N GLN A 71 15.72 -9.72 29.66
CA GLN A 71 15.22 -10.78 28.76
C GLN A 71 13.72 -10.67 28.50
N LYS A 72 12.92 -10.39 29.52
CA LYS A 72 11.46 -10.16 29.36
C LYS A 72 11.19 -8.96 28.46
N LYS A 73 11.93 -7.85 28.63
CA LYS A 73 11.79 -6.66 27.76
C LYS A 73 12.15 -6.98 26.31
N LEU A 74 13.23 -7.73 26.10
CA LEU A 74 13.66 -8.15 24.75
C LEU A 74 12.63 -9.05 24.07
N LYS A 75 12.09 -10.04 24.78
CA LYS A 75 11.01 -10.90 24.25
C LYS A 75 9.79 -10.10 23.82
N MET A 76 9.33 -9.15 24.66
CA MET A 76 8.21 -8.28 24.30
C MET A 76 8.48 -7.43 23.05
N ARG A 77 9.73 -6.94 22.88
CA ARG A 77 10.13 -6.19 21.67
C ARG A 77 10.15 -7.09 20.44
N GLU A 78 10.65 -8.29 20.57
CA GLU A 78 10.69 -9.29 19.51
C GLU A 78 9.29 -9.67 19.05
N GLU A 79 8.36 -9.94 19.97
CA GLU A 79 6.96 -10.23 19.65
C GLU A 79 6.28 -9.08 18.90
N LYS A 80 6.49 -7.82 19.37
CA LYS A 80 5.98 -6.64 18.67
C LYS A 80 6.60 -6.50 17.27
N SER A 81 7.91 -6.71 17.13
CA SER A 81 8.60 -6.66 15.84
C SER A 81 8.09 -7.72 14.88
N ASN A 82 7.88 -8.94 15.35
CA ASN A 82 7.32 -10.04 14.55
C ASN A 82 5.88 -9.75 14.10
N LEU A 83 5.07 -9.14 14.96
CA LEU A 83 3.71 -8.71 14.60
C LEU A 83 3.73 -7.63 13.51
N VAL A 84 4.60 -6.63 13.63
CA VAL A 84 4.77 -5.56 12.63
C VAL A 84 5.22 -6.17 11.29
N ARG A 85 6.21 -7.05 11.32
CA ARG A 85 6.70 -7.74 10.11
C ARG A 85 5.58 -8.50 9.40
N LYS A 86 4.80 -9.31 10.13
CA LYS A 86 3.66 -10.04 9.55
C LYS A 86 2.63 -9.11 8.93
N ARG A 87 2.32 -7.97 9.59
CA ARG A 87 1.41 -6.96 9.03
C ARG A 87 1.95 -6.36 7.73
N MET A 88 3.25 -6.05 7.68
CA MET A 88 3.89 -5.55 6.46
C MET A 88 3.85 -6.57 5.32
N GLU A 89 4.14 -7.84 5.60
CA GLU A 89 4.04 -8.94 4.64
C GLU A 89 2.61 -9.04 4.08
N THR A 90 1.60 -9.07 4.95
CA THR A 90 0.19 -9.10 4.53
C THR A 90 -0.22 -7.88 3.70
N CYS A 91 0.21 -6.67 4.10
CA CYS A 91 -0.03 -5.46 3.31
C CYS A 91 0.64 -5.54 1.93
N SER A 92 1.86 -6.05 1.85
CA SER A 92 2.56 -6.24 0.58
C SER A 92 1.84 -7.23 -0.34
N GLU A 93 1.35 -8.34 0.20
CA GLU A 93 0.55 -9.33 -0.55
C GLU A 93 -0.77 -8.73 -1.05
N LEU A 94 -1.45 -7.91 -0.23
CA LEU A 94 -2.67 -7.21 -0.63
C LEU A 94 -2.39 -6.22 -1.75
N ILE A 95 -1.34 -5.42 -1.67
CA ILE A 95 -0.94 -4.47 -2.72
C ILE A 95 -0.70 -5.23 -4.02
N HIS A 96 0.10 -6.29 -4.00
CA HIS A 96 0.38 -7.09 -5.18
C HIS A 96 -0.88 -7.71 -5.79
N THR A 97 -1.80 -8.18 -4.95
CA THR A 97 -3.09 -8.73 -5.40
C THR A 97 -3.94 -7.65 -6.06
N MET A 98 -3.99 -6.45 -5.48
CA MET A 98 -4.72 -5.32 -6.06
C MET A 98 -4.12 -4.87 -7.40
N GLU A 99 -2.79 -4.81 -7.51
CA GLU A 99 -2.10 -4.51 -8.77
C GLU A 99 -2.42 -5.54 -9.85
N ASN A 100 -2.43 -6.82 -9.51
CA ASN A 100 -2.80 -7.89 -10.45
C ASN A 100 -4.25 -7.75 -10.91
N ILE A 101 -5.19 -7.48 -10.00
CA ILE A 101 -6.59 -7.26 -10.34
C ILE A 101 -6.73 -6.03 -11.25
N PHE A 102 -6.02 -4.94 -10.94
CA PHE A 102 -6.01 -3.73 -11.75
C PHE A 102 -5.52 -4.02 -13.18
N ASN A 103 -4.38 -4.68 -13.34
CA ASN A 103 -3.81 -5.02 -14.64
C ASN A 103 -4.73 -5.92 -15.47
N ILE A 104 -5.38 -6.90 -14.84
CA ILE A 104 -6.37 -7.76 -15.52
C ILE A 104 -7.57 -6.93 -15.98
N ARG A 105 -8.12 -6.08 -15.11
CA ARG A 105 -9.25 -5.21 -15.46
C ARG A 105 -8.88 -4.22 -16.58
N GLU A 106 -7.71 -3.62 -16.50
CA GLU A 106 -7.21 -2.72 -17.54
C GLU A 106 -7.15 -3.42 -18.90
N SER A 107 -6.60 -4.63 -18.96
CA SER A 107 -6.54 -5.42 -20.20
C SER A 107 -7.94 -5.72 -20.75
N ILE A 108 -8.88 -6.10 -19.90
CA ILE A 108 -10.28 -6.39 -20.32
C ILE A 108 -10.95 -5.13 -20.87
N VAL A 109 -10.84 -4.00 -20.15
CA VAL A 109 -11.42 -2.72 -20.58
C VAL A 109 -10.82 -2.26 -21.90
N LYS A 110 -9.51 -2.41 -22.07
CA LYS A 110 -8.79 -2.07 -23.31
C LYS A 110 -9.27 -2.89 -24.48
N GLU A 111 -9.44 -4.20 -24.31
CA GLU A 111 -9.96 -5.07 -25.35
C GLU A 111 -11.41 -4.70 -25.73
N GLN A 112 -12.27 -4.47 -24.75
CA GLN A 112 -13.64 -4.01 -24.96
C GLN A 112 -13.68 -2.66 -25.69
N LEU A 113 -12.82 -1.72 -25.28
CA LEU A 113 -12.71 -0.41 -25.91
C LEU A 113 -12.27 -0.54 -27.37
N GLN A 114 -11.25 -1.35 -27.64
CA GLN A 114 -10.80 -1.66 -29.01
C GLN A 114 -11.92 -2.18 -29.90
N GLN A 115 -12.69 -3.15 -29.42
CA GLN A 115 -13.79 -3.74 -30.17
C GLN A 115 -14.91 -2.73 -30.43
N ARG A 116 -15.24 -1.88 -29.47
CA ARG A 116 -16.29 -0.86 -29.61
C ARG A 116 -15.89 0.26 -30.53
N ILE A 117 -14.65 0.76 -30.40
CA ILE A 117 -14.11 1.76 -31.33
C ILE A 117 -14.20 1.22 -32.77
N SER A 118 -13.74 -0.01 -33.00
CA SER A 118 -13.76 -0.63 -34.31
C SER A 118 -15.20 -0.75 -34.88
N ARG A 119 -16.16 -1.09 -34.03
CA ARG A 119 -17.59 -1.18 -34.41
C ARG A 119 -18.17 0.18 -34.79
N VAL A 120 -17.94 1.21 -33.98
CA VAL A 120 -18.46 2.55 -34.22
C VAL A 120 -17.79 3.16 -35.47
N TYR A 121 -16.47 2.98 -35.59
CA TYR A 121 -15.70 3.47 -36.72
C TYR A 121 -16.17 2.88 -38.05
N ALA A 122 -16.44 1.58 -38.09
CA ALA A 122 -16.96 0.91 -39.31
C ALA A 122 -18.33 1.44 -39.75
N GLN A 123 -19.15 2.01 -38.84
CA GLN A 123 -20.43 2.65 -39.19
C GLN A 123 -20.25 3.98 -39.92
N PHE A 124 -19.20 4.73 -39.58
CA PHE A 124 -18.98 6.10 -40.07
C PHE A 124 -18.08 6.16 -41.30
N LEU A 125 -17.18 5.20 -41.51
CA LEU A 125 -16.25 5.20 -42.60
C LEU A 125 -16.67 4.22 -43.75
N ARG A 126 -16.31 4.59 -44.97
CA ARG A 126 -16.51 3.72 -46.16
C ARG A 126 -15.36 2.76 -46.40
N LYS A 127 -14.17 3.10 -45.85
CA LYS A 127 -12.94 2.35 -46.11
C LYS A 127 -12.76 1.28 -45.04
N ASN A 128 -12.28 0.12 -45.45
CA ASN A 128 -11.95 -0.98 -44.54
C ASN A 128 -10.60 -0.69 -43.83
N TYR A 129 -10.62 0.26 -42.90
CA TYR A 129 -9.49 0.54 -42.05
C TYR A 129 -9.67 -0.16 -40.70
N ASN A 130 -8.56 -0.66 -40.17
CA ASN A 130 -8.52 -1.24 -38.87
C ASN A 130 -7.97 -0.20 -37.88
N ILE A 131 -8.69 0.00 -36.77
CA ILE A 131 -8.18 0.81 -35.65
C ILE A 131 -7.49 -0.12 -34.65
N HIS A 132 -6.30 0.26 -34.28
CA HIS A 132 -5.55 -0.40 -33.23
C HIS A 132 -5.31 0.55 -32.06
N LEU A 133 -5.74 0.15 -30.86
CA LEU A 133 -5.51 0.87 -29.62
C LEU A 133 -4.18 0.42 -29.01
N THR A 134 -3.21 1.33 -28.90
CA THR A 134 -1.90 1.04 -28.32
C THR A 134 -1.98 0.87 -26.79
N GLU A 135 -0.89 0.47 -26.16
CA GLU A 135 -0.82 0.37 -24.71
C GLU A 135 -1.05 1.70 -23.98
N ASN A 136 -0.67 2.78 -24.61
CA ASN A 136 -0.87 4.14 -24.09
C ASN A 136 -2.20 4.78 -24.54
N TYR A 137 -3.19 3.97 -24.94
CA TYR A 137 -4.49 4.43 -25.41
C TYR A 137 -4.45 5.39 -26.61
N THR A 138 -3.39 5.29 -27.43
CA THR A 138 -3.29 6.00 -28.70
C THR A 138 -3.93 5.18 -29.81
N LEU A 139 -4.72 5.84 -30.67
CA LEU A 139 -5.39 5.21 -31.80
C LEU A 139 -4.49 5.24 -33.05
N ASN A 140 -4.16 4.09 -33.55
CA ASN A 140 -3.49 3.93 -34.83
C ASN A 140 -4.47 3.38 -35.86
N VAL A 141 -4.62 4.07 -36.98
CA VAL A 141 -5.44 3.60 -38.11
C VAL A 141 -4.53 2.92 -39.14
N MET A 142 -4.87 1.69 -39.48
CA MET A 142 -4.11 0.85 -40.38
C MET A 142 -4.97 0.41 -41.55
N ASN A 143 -4.36 0.24 -42.70
CA ASN A 143 -5.02 -0.38 -43.84
C ASN A 143 -5.13 -1.92 -43.69
N GLU A 144 -5.80 -2.59 -44.63
CA GLU A 144 -5.95 -4.05 -44.61
C GLU A 144 -4.61 -4.82 -44.59
N LYS A 145 -3.52 -4.18 -45.02
CA LYS A 145 -2.17 -4.77 -45.01
C LYS A 145 -1.39 -4.50 -43.72
N GLY A 146 -2.02 -3.84 -42.72
CA GLY A 146 -1.38 -3.50 -41.44
C GLY A 146 -0.44 -2.31 -41.50
N ASN A 147 -0.45 -1.50 -42.56
CA ASN A 147 0.37 -0.29 -42.65
C ASN A 147 -0.39 0.93 -42.12
N PRO A 148 0.28 1.84 -41.37
CA PRO A 148 -0.31 3.09 -40.94
C PRO A 148 -0.85 3.92 -42.09
N VAL A 149 -2.00 4.55 -41.91
CA VAL A 149 -2.66 5.38 -42.91
C VAL A 149 -2.56 6.85 -42.53
N ALA A 150 -2.20 7.69 -43.51
CA ALA A 150 -2.33 9.14 -43.36
C ALA A 150 -3.82 9.53 -43.44
N MET A 151 -4.39 10.01 -42.34
CA MET A 151 -5.80 10.39 -42.26
C MET A 151 -6.02 11.83 -42.72
N SER A 152 -7.08 12.06 -43.48
CA SER A 152 -7.64 13.41 -43.72
C SER A 152 -8.17 14.01 -42.38
N GLN A 153 -8.48 15.30 -42.38
CA GLN A 153 -9.06 15.96 -41.22
C GLN A 153 -10.42 15.37 -40.85
N GLY A 154 -11.25 15.03 -41.84
CA GLY A 154 -12.53 14.39 -41.59
C GLY A 154 -12.40 12.97 -41.02
N GLU A 155 -11.46 12.16 -41.52
CA GLU A 155 -11.18 10.83 -41.00
C GLU A 155 -10.68 10.90 -39.52
N ARG A 156 -9.84 11.89 -39.16
CA ARG A 156 -9.44 12.14 -37.78
C ARG A 156 -10.61 12.50 -36.87
N GLN A 157 -11.53 13.33 -37.38
CA GLN A 157 -12.73 13.72 -36.64
C GLN A 157 -13.62 12.48 -36.38
N ILE A 158 -13.83 11.63 -37.38
CA ILE A 158 -14.56 10.35 -37.23
C ILE A 158 -13.87 9.42 -36.23
N THR A 159 -12.55 9.33 -36.28
CA THR A 159 -11.76 8.53 -35.32
C THR A 159 -11.99 9.00 -33.90
N SER A 160 -11.95 10.33 -33.64
CA SER A 160 -12.21 10.93 -32.34
C SER A 160 -13.63 10.68 -31.86
N LEU A 161 -14.63 10.83 -32.74
CA LEU A 161 -16.03 10.54 -32.42
C LEU A 161 -16.24 9.07 -32.05
N SER A 162 -15.59 8.17 -32.79
CA SER A 162 -15.67 6.73 -32.54
C SER A 162 -15.06 6.35 -31.19
N PHE A 163 -13.96 6.99 -30.80
CA PHE A 163 -13.33 6.80 -29.51
C PHE A 163 -14.22 7.28 -28.35
N ILE A 164 -14.72 8.50 -28.45
CA ILE A 164 -15.61 9.09 -27.43
C ILE A 164 -16.90 8.26 -27.31
N GLY A 165 -17.52 7.91 -28.43
CA GLY A 165 -18.72 7.08 -28.43
C GLY A 165 -18.50 5.70 -27.80
N ALA A 166 -17.34 5.08 -28.03
CA ALA A 166 -16.99 3.81 -27.43
C ALA A 166 -16.80 3.93 -25.89
N ILE A 167 -16.19 5.02 -25.42
CA ILE A 167 -16.05 5.28 -23.97
C ILE A 167 -17.42 5.47 -23.31
N VAL A 168 -18.29 6.28 -23.91
CA VAL A 168 -19.64 6.52 -23.38
C VAL A 168 -20.45 5.22 -23.33
N ASP A 169 -20.33 4.39 -24.37
CA ASP A 169 -21.02 3.10 -24.40
C ASP A 169 -20.52 2.12 -23.33
N ILE A 170 -19.20 2.07 -23.07
CA ILE A 170 -18.63 1.28 -21.98
C ILE A 170 -19.11 1.80 -20.62
N ALA A 171 -19.05 3.12 -20.40
CA ALA A 171 -19.47 3.73 -19.14
C ALA A 171 -20.95 3.40 -18.85
N ARG A 172 -21.80 3.52 -19.86
CA ARG A 172 -23.24 3.17 -19.76
C ARG A 172 -23.47 1.69 -19.45
N GLU A 173 -22.74 0.80 -20.12
CA GLU A 173 -22.89 -0.64 -19.88
C GLU A 173 -22.39 -1.04 -18.48
N THR A 174 -21.31 -0.46 -18.03
CA THR A 174 -20.77 -0.69 -16.67
C THR A 174 -21.77 -0.22 -15.63
N TYR A 175 -22.32 0.97 -15.81
CA TYR A 175 -23.38 1.49 -14.92
C TYR A 175 -24.60 0.57 -14.83
N ASN A 176 -25.08 0.09 -15.98
CA ASN A 176 -26.26 -0.79 -16.03
C ASN A 176 -25.99 -2.18 -15.41
N LYS A 177 -24.76 -2.66 -15.41
CA LYS A 177 -24.37 -3.97 -14.83
C LYS A 177 -24.16 -3.89 -13.32
N ASP A 178 -23.57 -2.80 -12.83
CA ASP A 178 -23.10 -2.65 -11.46
C ASP A 178 -24.07 -1.86 -10.56
N ASN A 179 -25.37 -1.85 -10.84
CA ASN A 179 -26.43 -1.14 -10.07
C ASN A 179 -26.41 -1.37 -8.53
N LYS A 180 -25.29 -1.81 -7.95
CA LYS A 180 -25.09 -2.14 -6.54
C LYS A 180 -23.83 -1.55 -5.91
N SER A 181 -23.00 -0.80 -6.61
CA SER A 181 -21.81 -0.23 -5.98
C SER A 181 -22.13 1.17 -5.44
N ALA A 182 -21.83 1.37 -4.15
CA ALA A 182 -22.07 2.63 -3.42
C ALA A 182 -21.19 3.81 -3.93
N PHE A 183 -20.40 3.61 -4.98
CA PHE A 183 -19.53 4.61 -5.60
C PHE A 183 -19.95 5.00 -7.03
N ASP A 184 -21.02 4.41 -7.55
CA ASP A 184 -21.52 4.66 -8.89
C ASP A 184 -22.59 5.75 -8.84
N GLU A 185 -22.19 7.00 -8.87
CA GLU A 185 -23.03 8.13 -9.24
C GLU A 185 -23.24 8.17 -10.77
N GLY A 186 -23.37 7.00 -11.38
CA GLY A 186 -23.57 6.85 -12.80
C GLY A 186 -24.98 7.29 -13.17
N GLY A 187 -25.04 8.23 -14.05
CA GLY A 187 -26.26 8.76 -14.59
C GLY A 187 -26.25 8.71 -16.12
N ILE A 188 -27.04 9.56 -16.69
CA ILE A 188 -27.00 9.87 -18.10
C ILE A 188 -25.66 10.52 -18.41
N TYR A 189 -24.90 9.96 -19.36
CA TYR A 189 -23.66 10.55 -19.87
C TYR A 189 -23.98 11.35 -21.14
N PRO A 190 -24.32 12.67 -21.04
CA PRO A 190 -24.63 13.47 -22.21
C PRO A 190 -23.38 13.68 -23.04
N LEU A 191 -23.49 13.48 -24.34
CA LEU A 191 -22.44 13.75 -25.30
C LEU A 191 -22.68 15.13 -25.91
N VAL A 192 -21.84 16.11 -25.59
CA VAL A 192 -21.90 17.46 -26.13
C VAL A 192 -20.82 17.60 -27.20
N MET A 193 -21.21 17.97 -28.40
CA MET A 193 -20.32 18.10 -29.55
C MET A 193 -20.43 19.47 -30.18
N ASP A 194 -19.30 20.14 -30.36
CA ASP A 194 -19.21 21.38 -31.10
C ASP A 194 -18.70 21.09 -32.52
N SER A 195 -19.48 21.53 -33.49
CA SER A 195 -19.15 21.45 -34.90
C SER A 195 -18.75 20.04 -35.41
N PRO A 196 -19.48 18.96 -35.08
CA PRO A 196 -19.07 17.60 -35.40
C PRO A 196 -19.09 17.29 -36.88
N PHE A 197 -19.65 18.17 -37.72
CA PHE A 197 -19.73 18.01 -39.18
C PHE A 197 -18.77 18.93 -39.95
N GLY A 198 -17.99 19.78 -39.23
CA GLY A 198 -17.26 20.89 -39.87
C GLY A 198 -16.19 20.49 -40.87
N ALA A 199 -15.46 19.39 -40.61
CA ALA A 199 -14.37 18.93 -41.44
C ALA A 199 -14.78 17.72 -42.34
N LEU A 200 -16.07 17.37 -42.36
CA LEU A 200 -16.57 16.22 -43.10
C LEU A 200 -17.03 16.61 -44.50
N ASP A 201 -16.77 15.77 -45.49
CA ASP A 201 -17.42 15.83 -46.79
C ASP A 201 -18.89 15.39 -46.71
N SER A 202 -19.64 15.55 -47.80
CA SER A 202 -21.08 15.23 -47.87
C SER A 202 -21.39 13.80 -47.47
N ASP A 203 -20.64 12.82 -47.99
CA ASP A 203 -20.85 11.41 -47.72
C ASP A 203 -20.61 11.05 -46.24
N HIS A 204 -19.55 11.62 -45.63
CA HIS A 204 -19.23 11.42 -44.23
C HIS A 204 -20.22 12.15 -43.31
N ARG A 205 -20.70 13.36 -43.69
CA ARG A 205 -21.75 14.08 -42.95
C ARG A 205 -23.01 13.25 -42.85
N GLU A 206 -23.47 12.69 -43.96
CA GLU A 206 -24.67 11.84 -44.00
C GLU A 206 -24.54 10.65 -43.04
N ARG A 207 -23.41 9.94 -43.11
CA ARG A 207 -23.16 8.73 -42.26
C ARG A 207 -23.06 9.06 -40.80
N VAL A 208 -22.35 10.12 -40.45
CA VAL A 208 -22.22 10.59 -39.06
C VAL A 208 -23.58 11.05 -38.55
N ALA A 209 -24.35 11.81 -39.34
CA ALA A 209 -25.69 12.24 -38.95
C ALA A 209 -26.64 11.06 -38.71
N LYS A 210 -26.56 9.97 -39.52
CA LYS A 210 -27.33 8.75 -39.30
C LYS A 210 -26.97 7.95 -38.05
N GLY A 211 -25.80 8.15 -37.47
CA GLY A 211 -25.30 7.33 -36.36
C GLY A 211 -25.00 8.07 -35.08
N ILE A 212 -24.83 9.38 -35.12
CA ILE A 212 -24.34 10.19 -33.97
C ILE A 212 -25.27 10.12 -32.74
N TYR A 213 -26.56 10.06 -32.95
CA TYR A 213 -27.55 9.95 -31.86
C TYR A 213 -27.51 8.62 -31.12
N LYS A 214 -26.83 7.60 -31.69
CA LYS A 214 -26.66 6.28 -31.06
C LYS A 214 -25.47 6.21 -30.13
N LEU A 215 -24.61 7.26 -30.13
CA LEU A 215 -23.38 7.27 -29.33
C LEU A 215 -23.65 7.46 -27.83
N ALA A 216 -24.77 8.10 -27.47
CA ALA A 216 -25.16 8.33 -26.08
C ALA A 216 -26.69 8.43 -25.97
N ASP A 217 -27.23 8.25 -24.77
CA ASP A 217 -28.66 8.39 -24.50
C ASP A 217 -29.14 9.84 -24.63
N GLN A 218 -28.27 10.79 -24.40
CA GLN A 218 -28.48 12.20 -24.66
C GLN A 218 -27.33 12.79 -25.46
N VAL A 219 -27.65 13.42 -26.58
CA VAL A 219 -26.68 14.04 -27.49
C VAL A 219 -27.06 15.48 -27.70
N VAL A 220 -26.12 16.39 -27.47
CA VAL A 220 -26.24 17.82 -27.75
C VAL A 220 -25.26 18.18 -28.86
N VAL A 221 -25.77 18.70 -29.96
CA VAL A 221 -24.97 19.04 -31.12
C VAL A 221 -25.05 20.54 -31.37
N ILE A 222 -23.90 21.22 -31.33
CA ILE A 222 -23.79 22.65 -31.65
C ILE A 222 -23.26 22.76 -33.07
N VAL A 223 -24.04 23.38 -33.96
CA VAL A 223 -23.72 23.47 -35.39
C VAL A 223 -23.97 24.87 -35.93
N SER A 224 -23.22 25.27 -36.94
CA SER A 224 -23.57 26.45 -37.71
C SER A 224 -24.69 26.15 -38.72
N THR A 225 -25.38 27.20 -39.17
CA THR A 225 -26.44 27.03 -40.18
C THR A 225 -25.94 26.32 -41.45
N SER A 226 -24.67 26.52 -41.82
CA SER A 226 -24.07 25.86 -42.98
C SER A 226 -23.79 24.38 -42.78
N GLN A 227 -23.56 23.94 -41.54
CA GLN A 227 -23.35 22.55 -41.18
C GLN A 227 -24.68 21.78 -41.03
N TRP A 228 -25.74 22.47 -40.61
CA TRP A 228 -27.08 21.88 -40.43
C TRP A 228 -27.77 21.56 -41.74
N LYS A 229 -27.67 22.45 -42.71
CA LYS A 229 -28.41 22.33 -43.99
C LYS A 229 -27.98 21.11 -44.80
N GLY A 230 -28.93 20.59 -45.58
CA GLY A 230 -28.70 19.51 -46.55
C GLY A 230 -28.75 18.13 -45.89
N GLU A 231 -27.66 17.36 -45.97
CA GLU A 231 -27.61 15.95 -45.57
C GLU A 231 -27.85 15.78 -44.05
N VAL A 232 -27.32 16.69 -43.22
CA VAL A 232 -27.43 16.62 -41.78
C VAL A 232 -28.88 16.84 -41.37
N GLU A 233 -29.54 17.89 -41.88
CA GLU A 233 -30.94 18.21 -41.56
C GLU A 233 -31.85 17.04 -42.03
N SER A 234 -31.65 16.54 -43.22
CA SER A 234 -32.47 15.44 -43.74
C SER A 234 -32.42 14.17 -42.92
N GLN A 235 -31.27 13.87 -42.29
CA GLN A 235 -31.09 12.67 -41.47
C GLN A 235 -31.44 12.85 -39.99
N MET A 236 -31.33 14.05 -39.46
CA MET A 236 -31.47 14.31 -38.02
C MET A 236 -32.79 14.96 -37.62
N LYS A 237 -33.48 15.71 -38.51
CA LYS A 237 -34.67 16.49 -38.17
C LYS A 237 -35.75 15.70 -37.45
N GLY A 238 -35.98 14.44 -37.83
CA GLY A 238 -36.94 13.57 -37.17
C GLY A 238 -36.50 12.98 -35.81
N LEU A 239 -35.25 13.20 -35.41
CA LEU A 239 -34.63 12.68 -34.21
C LEU A 239 -34.36 13.80 -33.16
N VAL A 240 -34.55 15.07 -33.54
CA VAL A 240 -34.35 16.24 -32.67
C VAL A 240 -35.51 16.36 -31.72
N GLY A 241 -35.23 16.28 -30.40
CA GLY A 241 -36.24 16.51 -29.36
C GLY A 241 -36.44 17.98 -29.05
N LYS A 242 -35.37 18.76 -29.04
CA LYS A 242 -35.39 20.22 -28.85
C LYS A 242 -34.34 20.89 -29.73
N GLU A 243 -34.71 22.03 -30.27
CA GLU A 243 -33.83 22.88 -31.08
C GLU A 243 -33.72 24.27 -30.46
N TYR A 244 -32.48 24.79 -30.38
CA TYR A 244 -32.20 26.08 -29.84
C TYR A 244 -31.38 26.89 -30.84
N LYS A 245 -31.75 28.19 -31.01
CA LYS A 245 -31.02 29.12 -31.82
C LYS A 245 -30.20 30.04 -30.97
N LEU A 246 -28.91 30.14 -31.26
CA LEU A 246 -27.99 31.08 -30.63
C LEU A 246 -27.96 32.36 -31.46
N ASN A 247 -28.45 33.46 -30.90
CA ASN A 247 -28.44 34.79 -31.54
C ASN A 247 -27.38 35.68 -30.89
N TYR A 248 -26.33 35.97 -31.63
CA TYR A 248 -25.29 36.90 -31.20
C TYR A 248 -25.73 38.34 -31.39
N ASN A 249 -25.69 39.14 -30.33
CA ASN A 249 -25.91 40.60 -30.38
C ASN A 249 -24.56 41.31 -30.53
N ASP A 250 -24.38 41.98 -31.67
CA ASP A 250 -23.25 42.85 -31.93
C ASP A 250 -23.68 44.32 -31.69
N PRO A 251 -23.10 45.01 -30.70
CA PRO A 251 -23.46 46.42 -30.38
C PRO A 251 -23.23 47.38 -31.53
N ARG A 252 -22.43 47.05 -32.52
CA ARG A 252 -22.24 47.88 -33.72
C ARG A 252 -23.48 47.96 -34.59
N TYR A 253 -24.34 46.96 -34.54
CA TYR A 253 -25.56 46.87 -35.34
C TYR A 253 -26.83 47.07 -34.49
N ASN A 254 -26.74 47.03 -33.19
CA ASN A 254 -27.88 47.16 -32.27
C ASN A 254 -27.61 48.28 -31.24
N LYS A 255 -28.06 49.47 -31.55
CA LYS A 255 -27.84 50.67 -30.72
C LYS A 255 -28.60 50.63 -29.39
N ASP A 256 -29.67 49.88 -29.31
CA ASP A 256 -30.50 49.73 -28.08
C ASP A 256 -29.84 48.80 -27.05
N LYS A 257 -28.88 48.01 -27.48
CA LYS A 257 -28.15 47.05 -26.63
C LYS A 257 -26.65 47.21 -26.85
N PRO A 258 -25.98 48.13 -26.12
CA PRO A 258 -24.63 48.55 -26.40
C PRO A 258 -23.54 47.58 -25.87
N TYR A 259 -23.88 46.35 -25.56
CA TYR A 259 -22.97 45.32 -25.08
C TYR A 259 -23.13 44.00 -25.87
N GLU A 260 -22.05 43.25 -25.99
CA GLU A 260 -22.01 41.94 -26.63
C GLU A 260 -22.66 40.90 -25.72
N TYR A 261 -23.56 40.09 -26.26
CA TYR A 261 -24.12 38.90 -25.58
C TYR A 261 -24.70 37.92 -26.60
N THR A 262 -24.86 36.69 -26.20
CA THR A 262 -25.57 35.67 -26.96
C THR A 262 -26.85 35.32 -26.24
N SER A 263 -27.99 35.42 -26.92
CA SER A 263 -29.27 34.92 -26.42
C SER A 263 -29.57 33.52 -26.99
N VAL A 264 -30.28 32.74 -26.22
CA VAL A 264 -30.72 31.40 -26.58
C VAL A 264 -32.23 31.44 -26.73
N GLU A 265 -32.73 31.02 -27.89
CA GLU A 265 -34.15 30.91 -28.19
C GLU A 265 -34.50 29.46 -28.52
N GLU A 266 -35.55 28.89 -27.94
CA GLU A 266 -36.11 27.62 -28.35
C GLU A 266 -36.92 27.82 -29.61
N VAL A 267 -36.69 26.99 -30.63
CA VAL A 267 -37.31 27.12 -31.98
C VAL A 267 -38.53 26.18 -32.13
#